data_edb0e0b2128f22b2bbe0bc1fad4ee551
#
_entry.id   edb0e0b2128f22b2bbe0bc1fad4ee551
#
_cell.length_a   1.000
_cell.length_b   1.000
_cell.length_c   1.000
_cell.angle_alpha   90.00
_cell.angle_beta   90.00
_cell.angle_gamma   90.00
#
_symmetry.space_group_name_H-M   'P 1'
#
loop_
_entity.id
_entity.type
_entity.pdbx_description
1 polymer ?
#
loop_
_entity_poly.entity_id
_entity_poly.type
_entity_poly.pdbx_seq_one_letter_code
_entity_poly.pdbx_strand_id
1 'polypeptide(L)'
;MDKKSQIDHIAVLVDDLNVAEAFYTQNLDGKVSFRDKFYIRMQLNNTNLALIDKNHYDHAHFAVIVSQKEDLPLDKGTVVEHRDGTIGVYVEDPFGNYLEYIWYSDAQKQVFLDDG
;
A
#
# COMPACT_ATOMS: atom_id res chain seq x y z
N MET A 1 21.87 7.71 14.06
CA MET A 1 21.27 6.39 14.08
C MET A 1 20.53 6.12 12.78
N ASP A 2 20.88 5.04 12.14
CA ASP A 2 20.27 4.69 10.87
C ASP A 2 18.87 4.15 11.06
N LYS A 3 17.93 4.77 10.42
CA LYS A 3 16.57 4.25 10.38
C LYS A 3 16.35 3.51 9.08
N LYS A 4 16.08 2.24 9.20
CA LYS A 4 15.73 1.45 8.03
C LYS A 4 14.31 1.73 7.64
N SER A 5 14.04 1.73 6.35
CA SER A 5 12.69 1.90 5.85
C SER A 5 11.80 0.74 6.30
N GLN A 6 10.54 1.03 6.50
CA GLN A 6 9.55 0.03 6.88
C GLN A 6 8.59 -0.21 5.73
N ILE A 7 8.29 -1.47 5.49
CA ILE A 7 7.26 -1.83 4.52
C ILE A 7 5.90 -1.50 5.12
N ASP A 8 5.14 -0.68 4.41
CA ASP A 8 3.77 -0.38 4.78
C ASP A 8 2.81 -1.44 4.26
N HIS A 9 2.96 -1.78 2.98
CA HIS A 9 2.13 -2.80 2.37
C HIS A 9 2.81 -3.39 1.13
N ILE A 10 2.27 -4.53 0.72
CA ILE A 10 2.64 -5.18 -0.53
C ILE A 10 1.38 -5.23 -1.38
N ALA A 11 1.45 -4.73 -2.60
CA ALA A 11 0.31 -4.71 -3.50
C ALA A 11 0.46 -5.77 -4.57
N VAL A 12 -0.57 -6.60 -4.73
CA VAL A 12 -0.58 -7.66 -5.73
C VAL A 12 -1.77 -7.45 -6.66
N LEU A 13 -1.55 -7.72 -7.95
CA LEU A 13 -2.61 -7.59 -8.96
C LEU A 13 -3.51 -8.81 -8.92
N VAL A 14 -4.82 -8.58 -8.90
CA VAL A 14 -5.81 -9.64 -8.88
C VAL A 14 -6.87 -9.40 -9.94
N ASP A 15 -7.47 -10.48 -10.43
CA ASP A 15 -8.54 -10.41 -11.41
C ASP A 15 -9.90 -10.07 -10.80
N ASP A 16 -10.13 -10.56 -9.60
CA ASP A 16 -11.42 -10.47 -8.94
C ASP A 16 -11.17 -10.23 -7.46
N LEU A 17 -11.56 -9.06 -6.99
CA LEU A 17 -11.28 -8.63 -5.63
C LEU A 17 -11.96 -9.53 -4.60
N ASN A 18 -13.19 -9.97 -4.86
CA ASN A 18 -13.91 -10.80 -3.90
C ASN A 18 -13.32 -12.21 -3.78
N VAL A 19 -12.92 -12.78 -4.91
CA VAL A 19 -12.26 -14.08 -4.91
C VAL A 19 -10.91 -14.00 -4.21
N ALA A 20 -10.17 -12.93 -4.48
CA ALA A 20 -8.86 -12.72 -3.84
C ALA A 20 -9.00 -12.54 -2.34
N GLU A 21 -9.98 -11.77 -1.91
CA GLU A 21 -10.24 -11.59 -0.47
C GLU A 21 -10.49 -12.92 0.21
N ALA A 22 -11.33 -13.76 -0.38
CA ALA A 22 -11.64 -15.07 0.20
C ALA A 22 -10.38 -15.94 0.30
N PHE A 23 -9.56 -15.92 -0.75
CA PHE A 23 -8.33 -16.70 -0.79
C PHE A 23 -7.36 -16.28 0.33
N TYR A 24 -7.12 -14.98 0.47
CA TYR A 24 -6.16 -14.51 1.45
C TYR A 24 -6.69 -14.52 2.88
N THR A 25 -8.01 -14.41 3.06
CA THR A 25 -8.62 -14.64 4.36
C THR A 25 -8.42 -16.08 4.81
N GLN A 26 -8.67 -17.03 3.92
CA GLN A 26 -8.55 -18.45 4.27
C GLN A 26 -7.11 -18.90 4.47
N ASN A 27 -6.18 -18.38 3.66
CA ASN A 27 -4.81 -18.89 3.66
C ASN A 27 -3.88 -18.11 4.57
N LEU A 28 -4.13 -16.83 4.80
CA LEU A 28 -3.25 -15.98 5.59
C LEU A 28 -3.94 -15.36 6.80
N ASP A 29 -5.20 -15.68 7.02
CA ASP A 29 -5.99 -15.12 8.13
C ASP A 29 -5.98 -13.58 8.10
N GLY A 30 -6.01 -13.01 6.91
CA GLY A 30 -6.02 -11.57 6.73
C GLY A 30 -7.36 -10.95 7.10
N LYS A 31 -7.31 -9.70 7.54
CA LYS A 31 -8.48 -8.93 7.94
C LYS A 31 -8.61 -7.69 7.08
N VAL A 32 -9.78 -7.48 6.49
CA VAL A 32 -10.00 -6.27 5.69
C VAL A 32 -9.99 -5.03 6.60
N SER A 33 -9.14 -4.06 6.27
CA SER A 33 -9.05 -2.79 7.00
C SER A 33 -9.59 -1.63 6.17
N PHE A 34 -9.62 -1.76 4.85
CA PHE A 34 -10.16 -0.74 3.97
C PHE A 34 -10.59 -1.40 2.66
N ARG A 35 -11.64 -0.86 2.05
CA ARG A 35 -12.15 -1.37 0.78
C ARG A 35 -12.76 -0.25 -0.03
N ASP A 36 -12.44 -0.19 -1.33
CA ASP A 36 -13.23 0.56 -2.29
C ASP A 36 -13.42 -0.34 -3.53
N LYS A 37 -13.93 0.22 -4.63
CA LYS A 37 -14.24 -0.64 -5.77
C LYS A 37 -13.02 -1.07 -6.58
N PHE A 38 -11.85 -0.53 -6.29
CA PHE A 38 -10.63 -0.83 -7.05
C PHE A 38 -9.58 -1.58 -6.24
N TYR A 39 -9.66 -1.58 -4.90
CA TYR A 39 -8.72 -2.34 -4.10
C TYR A 39 -9.27 -2.68 -2.72
N ILE A 40 -8.64 -3.66 -2.10
CA ILE A 40 -8.96 -4.10 -0.74
C ILE A 40 -7.64 -4.14 0.02
N ARG A 41 -7.59 -3.44 1.16
CA ARG A 41 -6.44 -3.49 2.05
C ARG A 41 -6.72 -4.50 3.15
N MET A 42 -5.84 -5.49 3.28
CA MET A 42 -5.94 -6.53 4.30
C MET A 42 -4.78 -6.41 5.27
N GLN A 43 -5.08 -6.55 6.53
CA GLN A 43 -4.06 -6.52 7.58
C GLN A 43 -3.60 -7.94 7.86
N LEU A 44 -2.30 -8.16 7.81
CA LEU A 44 -1.65 -9.38 8.25
C LEU A 44 -0.97 -9.10 9.59
N ASN A 45 -0.28 -10.09 10.15
CA ASN A 45 0.34 -9.92 11.46
C ASN A 45 1.41 -8.83 11.47
N ASN A 46 2.26 -8.78 10.45
CA ASN A 46 3.40 -7.87 10.44
C ASN A 46 3.44 -6.92 9.25
N THR A 47 2.42 -6.92 8.41
CA THR A 47 2.34 -5.99 7.29
C THR A 47 0.92 -5.96 6.75
N ASN A 48 0.69 -5.16 5.73
CA ASN A 48 -0.59 -5.09 5.05
C ASN A 48 -0.44 -5.61 3.63
N LEU A 49 -1.50 -6.20 3.12
CA LEU A 49 -1.57 -6.70 1.76
C LEU A 49 -2.64 -5.90 1.03
N ALA A 50 -2.29 -5.28 -0.07
CA ALA A 50 -3.24 -4.56 -0.91
C ALA A 50 -3.57 -5.40 -2.13
N LEU A 51 -4.83 -5.79 -2.25
CA LEU A 51 -5.33 -6.50 -3.42
C LEU A 51 -5.81 -5.45 -4.39
N ILE A 52 -5.15 -5.31 -5.53
CA ILE A 52 -5.47 -4.24 -6.48
C ILE A 52 -5.97 -4.83 -7.79
N ASP A 53 -7.04 -4.22 -8.31
CA ASP A 53 -7.71 -4.70 -9.52
C ASP A 53 -6.81 -4.47 -10.73
N LYS A 54 -6.42 -5.54 -11.41
CA LYS A 54 -5.53 -5.44 -12.57
C LYS A 54 -6.13 -4.68 -13.74
N ASN A 55 -7.43 -4.49 -13.76
CA ASN A 55 -8.08 -3.69 -14.80
C ASN A 55 -7.98 -2.19 -14.55
N HIS A 56 -7.57 -1.80 -13.35
CA HIS A 56 -7.42 -0.40 -12.97
C HIS A 56 -5.95 -0.03 -12.74
N TYR A 57 -5.16 -0.97 -12.23
CA TYR A 57 -3.74 -0.76 -11.92
C TYR A 57 -2.90 -1.60 -12.86
N ASP A 58 -1.73 -1.11 -13.25
CA ASP A 58 -0.90 -1.77 -14.26
C ASP A 58 0.35 -2.45 -13.71
N HIS A 59 0.61 -2.34 -12.41
CA HIS A 59 1.78 -3.02 -11.83
C HIS A 59 1.57 -3.31 -10.35
N ALA A 60 2.20 -4.37 -9.89
CA ALA A 60 2.35 -4.67 -8.48
C ALA A 60 3.45 -3.79 -7.91
N HIS A 61 3.46 -3.62 -6.60
CA HIS A 61 4.49 -2.83 -5.94
C HIS A 61 4.54 -3.17 -4.46
N PHE A 62 5.61 -2.75 -3.80
CA PHE A 62 5.62 -2.68 -2.35
C PHE A 62 5.76 -1.22 -1.95
N ALA A 63 5.26 -0.87 -0.76
CA ALA A 63 5.29 0.50 -0.30
C ALA A 63 6.11 0.62 0.96
N VAL A 64 6.89 1.70 1.04
CA VAL A 64 7.64 2.04 2.25
C VAL A 64 7.07 3.34 2.81
N ILE A 65 6.99 3.40 4.14
CA ILE A 65 6.38 4.54 4.80
C ILE A 65 7.42 5.64 5.01
N VAL A 66 7.01 6.90 4.79
CA VAL A 66 7.82 8.06 5.14
C VAL A 66 7.14 8.80 6.29
N SER A 67 7.93 9.28 7.24
CA SER A 67 7.40 9.92 8.46
C SER A 67 6.88 11.32 8.20
N GLN A 68 7.49 12.03 7.26
CA GLN A 68 7.16 13.42 7.01
C GLN A 68 6.87 13.63 5.54
N LYS A 69 5.87 14.46 5.27
CA LYS A 69 5.47 14.77 3.89
C LYS A 69 6.64 15.30 3.07
N GLU A 70 7.52 16.07 3.69
CA GLU A 70 8.67 16.65 3.03
C GLU A 70 9.68 15.61 2.54
N ASP A 71 9.63 14.40 3.08
CA ASP A 71 10.53 13.33 2.69
C ASP A 71 10.06 12.56 1.46
N LEU A 72 8.88 12.88 0.94
CA LEU A 72 8.41 12.25 -0.29
C LEU A 72 9.27 12.69 -1.48
N PRO A 73 9.76 11.74 -2.30
CA PRO A 73 10.61 12.08 -3.45
C PRO A 73 9.77 12.52 -4.65
N LEU A 74 9.14 13.68 -4.54
CA LEU A 74 8.15 14.16 -5.51
C LEU A 74 8.69 14.29 -6.93
N ASP A 75 10.00 14.53 -7.07
CA ASP A 75 10.65 14.72 -8.37
C ASP A 75 11.17 13.42 -8.98
N LYS A 76 11.00 12.27 -8.31
CA LYS A 76 11.60 11.00 -8.74
C LYS A 76 10.60 9.99 -9.28
N GLY A 77 9.33 10.31 -9.24
CA GLY A 77 8.32 9.36 -9.69
C GLY A 77 6.97 10.00 -9.90
N THR A 78 5.95 9.17 -9.96
CA THR A 78 4.57 9.60 -10.19
C THR A 78 3.88 9.83 -8.86
N VAL A 79 3.41 11.05 -8.62
CA VAL A 79 2.72 11.41 -7.37
C VAL A 79 1.25 11.07 -7.51
N VAL A 80 0.71 10.39 -6.51
CA VAL A 80 -0.71 10.01 -6.47
C VAL A 80 -1.30 10.39 -5.12
N GLU A 81 -2.40 11.11 -5.14
CA GLU A 81 -3.21 11.33 -3.95
C GLU A 81 -4.26 10.21 -3.94
N HIS A 82 -4.14 9.31 -2.98
CA HIS A 82 -5.01 8.14 -2.93
C HIS A 82 -6.39 8.47 -2.40
N ARG A 83 -7.35 7.64 -2.75
CA ARG A 83 -8.75 7.82 -2.31
C ARG A 83 -8.90 7.72 -0.80
N ASP A 84 -7.97 7.04 -0.13
CA ASP A 84 -7.98 6.96 1.33
C ASP A 84 -7.32 8.17 1.98
N GLY A 85 -6.87 9.15 1.19
CA GLY A 85 -6.27 10.39 1.69
C GLY A 85 -4.77 10.34 1.88
N THR A 86 -4.13 9.20 1.65
CA THR A 86 -2.67 9.12 1.72
C THR A 86 -2.06 9.69 0.45
N ILE A 87 -0.77 10.05 0.51
CA ILE A 87 -0.04 10.54 -0.66
C ILE A 87 1.11 9.57 -0.93
N GLY A 88 1.19 9.09 -2.16
CA GLY A 88 2.24 8.17 -2.58
C GLY A 88 3.05 8.71 -3.73
N VAL A 89 4.30 8.27 -3.84
CA VAL A 89 5.14 8.53 -5.01
C VAL A 89 5.63 7.18 -5.50
N TYR A 90 5.26 6.80 -6.71
CA TYR A 90 5.66 5.54 -7.32
C TYR A 90 6.96 5.75 -8.09
N VAL A 91 7.94 4.93 -7.77
CA VAL A 91 9.27 4.99 -8.38
C VAL A 91 9.60 3.63 -8.96
N GLU A 92 10.13 3.60 -10.18
CA GLU A 92 10.60 2.37 -10.79
C GLU A 92 12.07 2.18 -10.44
N ASP A 93 12.44 0.98 -9.99
CA ASP A 93 13.85 0.68 -9.73
C ASP A 93 14.58 0.36 -11.04
N PRO A 94 15.91 0.19 -11.03
CA PRO A 94 16.66 -0.07 -12.28
C PRO A 94 16.31 -1.38 -12.97
N PHE A 95 15.52 -2.24 -12.34
CA PHE A 95 15.20 -3.57 -12.86
C PHE A 95 13.73 -3.71 -13.26
N GLY A 96 12.98 -2.61 -13.25
CA GLY A 96 11.57 -2.63 -13.64
C GLY A 96 10.59 -2.96 -12.52
N ASN A 97 11.05 -3.02 -11.29
CA ASN A 97 10.16 -3.20 -10.16
C ASN A 97 9.68 -1.85 -9.65
N TYR A 98 8.48 -1.82 -9.08
CA TYR A 98 7.91 -0.58 -8.60
C TYR A 98 7.86 -0.57 -7.08
N LEU A 99 8.20 0.60 -6.51
CA LEU A 99 7.99 0.84 -5.09
C LEU A 99 7.27 2.15 -4.91
N GLU A 100 6.52 2.24 -3.84
CA GLU A 100 5.78 3.44 -3.48
C GLU A 100 6.34 3.99 -2.18
N TYR A 101 6.64 5.30 -2.15
CA TYR A 101 6.88 6.00 -0.89
C TYR A 101 5.55 6.57 -0.47
N ILE A 102 5.06 6.22 0.72
CA ILE A 102 3.73 6.60 1.15
C ILE A 102 3.79 7.39 2.45
N TRP A 103 3.01 8.47 2.51
CA TRP A 103 2.89 9.32 3.68
C TRP A 103 1.45 9.34 4.16
N TYR A 104 1.29 9.22 5.46
CA TYR A 104 0.00 9.27 6.14
C TYR A 104 -0.10 10.56 6.95
N SER A 105 -1.24 11.24 6.90
CA SER A 105 -1.51 12.31 7.83
C SER A 105 -1.68 11.75 9.24
N ASP A 106 -1.61 12.60 10.26
CA ASP A 106 -1.76 12.12 11.64
C ASP A 106 -3.11 11.44 11.87
N ALA A 107 -4.17 11.98 11.28
CA ALA A 107 -5.48 11.37 11.40
C ALA A 107 -5.52 9.97 10.79
N GLN A 108 -4.86 9.79 9.65
CA GLN A 108 -4.83 8.52 8.97
C GLN A 108 -3.96 7.50 9.68
N LYS A 109 -2.90 7.95 10.33
CA LYS A 109 -2.07 7.05 11.14
C LYS A 109 -2.90 6.38 12.23
N GLN A 110 -3.81 7.11 12.83
CA GLN A 110 -4.68 6.51 13.84
C GLN A 110 -5.58 5.45 13.28
N VAL A 111 -6.08 5.65 12.05
CA VAL A 111 -6.99 4.69 11.43
C VAL A 111 -6.25 3.43 10.96
N PHE A 112 -5.07 3.59 10.34
CA PHE A 112 -4.43 2.50 9.64
C PHE A 112 -3.22 1.90 10.35
N LEU A 113 -2.55 2.65 11.22
CA LEU A 113 -1.27 2.22 11.77
C LEU A 113 -1.28 1.98 13.28
N ASP A 114 -2.17 2.65 14.01
CA ASP A 114 -2.24 2.52 15.46
C ASP A 114 -3.23 1.47 15.92
N ASP A 115 -3.81 0.78 15.01
CA ASP A 115 -4.84 -0.18 15.27
C ASP A 115 -4.23 -1.51 15.61
N GLY A 116 -3.40 -1.49 16.52
CA GLY A 116 -2.52 -2.55 16.88
C GLY A 116 -3.10 -3.90 17.10
#